data_590586e50b04ab517ee28b31beacfc9a
#
_entry.id   590586e50b04ab517ee28b31beacfc9a
#
_cell.length_a   1.000
_cell.length_b   1.000
_cell.length_c   1.000
_cell.angle_alpha   90.00
_cell.angle_beta   90.00
_cell.angle_gamma   90.00
#
_symmetry.space_group_name_H-M   'P 1'
#
loop_
_entity.id
_entity.type
_entity.pdbx_description
1 polymer ?
#
loop_
_entity_poly.entity_id
_entity_poly.type
_entity_poly.pdbx_seq_one_letter_code
_entity_poly.pdbx_strand_id
1 'polypeptide(L)'
;MIRGQDLSSSGHTIGSIDDLFMETLVQKQWNSFPDNSMTELPQDVFFRSYVLEANHHVPQHSHSFMQFHFARKGSMRIDVAGKCWIIPAHYGIWIPNNTEHAVWALDDVYLENLDIKPGFLEESINECKVVAISDFAREFIHYATNSISGHYDSQSKEGKLVSVLVDIILQLPEVAFVLPWPQDAELTKVCRTIQESPARE
;
A
#
# COMPACT_ATOMS: atom_id res chain seq x y z
N MET A 1 51.41 26.31 28.92
CA MET A 1 51.08 24.86 28.88
C MET A 1 49.59 24.74 29.08
N ILE A 2 48.80 24.69 28.01
CA ILE A 2 47.34 24.49 28.06
C ILE A 2 47.07 23.23 27.19
N ARG A 3 46.55 22.20 27.86
CA ARG A 3 46.20 20.90 27.24
C ARG A 3 44.99 21.08 26.36
N GLY A 4 45.10 20.58 25.11
CA GLY A 4 43.95 20.42 24.20
C GLY A 4 43.02 19.32 24.71
N GLN A 5 41.74 19.58 24.68
CA GLN A 5 40.71 18.57 24.85
C GLN A 5 40.29 18.10 23.48
N ASP A 6 40.40 16.79 23.25
CA ASP A 6 39.86 16.06 22.12
C ASP A 6 38.32 16.15 22.16
N LEU A 7 37.75 16.73 21.16
CA LEU A 7 36.30 16.61 20.86
C LEU A 7 36.15 15.46 19.86
N SER A 8 35.91 14.25 20.36
CA SER A 8 35.44 13.16 19.54
C SER A 8 34.00 13.48 19.12
N SER A 9 33.82 13.84 17.85
CA SER A 9 32.53 14.01 17.21
C SER A 9 31.89 12.65 17.06
N SER A 10 30.87 12.35 17.87
CA SER A 10 29.92 11.28 17.61
C SER A 10 29.10 11.67 16.39
N GLY A 11 29.47 11.12 15.24
CA GLY A 11 28.69 11.24 14.01
C GLY A 11 27.32 10.58 14.18
N HIS A 12 26.30 11.39 14.44
CA HIS A 12 24.94 10.96 14.22
C HIS A 12 24.72 10.97 12.71
N THR A 13 24.67 9.79 12.12
CA THR A 13 24.16 9.63 10.76
C THR A 13 22.69 10.04 10.80
N ILE A 14 22.38 11.19 10.21
CA ILE A 14 20.99 11.58 9.99
C ILE A 14 20.43 10.54 9.03
N GLY A 15 19.49 9.72 9.50
CA GLY A 15 18.76 8.78 8.69
C GLY A 15 18.12 9.47 7.49
N SER A 16 17.78 8.72 6.46
CA SER A 16 17.11 9.28 5.28
C SER A 16 15.84 10.01 5.72
N ILE A 17 15.37 10.96 4.91
CA ILE A 17 14.08 11.65 5.15
C ILE A 17 12.96 10.62 5.36
N ASP A 18 13.05 9.48 4.71
CA ASP A 18 12.14 8.34 4.87
C ASP A 18 12.23 7.71 6.27
N ASP A 19 13.42 7.60 6.88
CA ASP A 19 13.61 7.06 8.23
C ASP A 19 13.04 8.01 9.30
N LEU A 20 13.25 9.31 9.14
CA LEU A 20 12.70 10.33 10.05
C LEU A 20 11.17 10.41 9.94
N PHE A 21 10.63 10.21 8.74
CA PHE A 21 9.20 10.12 8.50
C PHE A 21 8.59 8.87 9.12
N MET A 22 9.27 7.73 9.04
CA MET A 22 8.82 6.47 9.64
C MET A 22 8.76 6.57 11.17
N GLU A 23 9.73 7.19 11.84
CA GLU A 23 9.68 7.43 13.29
C GLU A 23 8.49 8.34 13.69
N THR A 24 8.16 9.34 12.89
CA THR A 24 7.02 10.24 13.14
C THR A 24 5.67 9.54 12.92
N LEU A 25 5.61 8.60 11.97
CA LEU A 25 4.41 7.83 11.64
C LEU A 25 4.11 6.73 12.68
N VAL A 26 5.12 6.12 13.28
CA VAL A 26 4.97 5.13 14.36
C VAL A 26 4.30 5.73 15.61
N GLN A 27 4.36 7.05 15.80
CA GLN A 27 3.68 7.72 16.92
C GLN A 27 2.19 8.03 16.66
N LYS A 28 1.71 8.00 15.41
CA LYS A 28 0.28 8.00 15.13
C LYS A 28 -0.21 6.58 15.31
N GLN A 29 -1.06 6.34 16.31
CA GLN A 29 -1.74 5.04 16.51
C GLN A 29 -2.39 4.62 15.19
N TRP A 30 -1.68 3.80 14.42
CA TRP A 30 -2.21 3.11 13.26
C TRP A 30 -3.20 2.08 13.80
N ASN A 31 -4.46 2.35 13.57
CA ASN A 31 -5.49 1.40 13.95
C ASN A 31 -5.16 0.04 13.35
N SER A 32 -5.30 -0.98 14.18
CA SER A 32 -5.32 -2.38 13.73
C SER A 32 -6.07 -2.48 12.41
N PHE A 33 -5.61 -3.37 11.54
CA PHE A 33 -6.22 -3.70 10.24
C PHE A 33 -7.74 -3.57 10.33
N PRO A 34 -8.42 -3.08 9.28
CA PRO A 34 -9.82 -2.75 9.38
C PRO A 34 -10.55 -3.92 9.99
N ASP A 35 -11.25 -3.64 11.04
CA ASP A 35 -12.34 -4.49 11.46
C ASP A 35 -13.16 -4.76 10.19
N ASN A 36 -13.28 -6.03 9.79
CA ASN A 36 -14.11 -6.47 8.66
C ASN A 36 -15.58 -6.02 8.78
N SER A 37 -15.90 -5.28 9.83
CA SER A 37 -17.20 -4.66 10.11
C SER A 37 -17.48 -3.38 9.33
N MET A 38 -16.51 -2.76 8.64
CA MET A 38 -16.78 -1.56 7.85
C MET A 38 -17.56 -1.92 6.59
N THR A 39 -18.87 -1.88 6.68
CA THR A 39 -19.79 -2.15 5.57
C THR A 39 -20.04 -0.91 4.71
N GLU A 40 -19.80 0.29 5.24
CA GLU A 40 -20.02 1.56 4.57
C GLU A 40 -18.82 2.50 4.76
N LEU A 41 -18.40 3.14 3.67
CA LEU A 41 -17.34 4.15 3.72
C LEU A 41 -17.93 5.50 4.17
N PRO A 42 -17.22 6.28 5.01
CA PRO A 42 -17.67 7.59 5.45
C PRO A 42 -17.69 8.63 4.32
N GLN A 43 -16.86 8.42 3.29
CA GLN A 43 -16.68 9.28 2.13
C GLN A 43 -16.67 8.47 0.84
N ASP A 44 -16.81 9.15 -0.31
CA ASP A 44 -16.77 8.51 -1.63
C ASP A 44 -15.42 7.89 -1.93
N VAL A 45 -14.32 8.55 -1.50
CA VAL A 45 -12.97 8.00 -1.48
C VAL A 45 -12.44 8.13 -0.06
N PHE A 46 -12.05 7.02 0.53
CA PHE A 46 -11.56 6.96 1.90
C PHE A 46 -10.11 6.44 1.92
N PHE A 47 -9.22 7.20 2.55
CA PHE A 47 -7.81 6.90 2.62
C PHE A 47 -7.47 6.17 3.91
N ARG A 48 -6.64 5.12 3.80
CA ARG A 48 -6.11 4.39 4.94
C ARG A 48 -4.64 4.07 4.73
N SER A 49 -3.89 3.99 5.82
CA SER A 49 -2.51 3.50 5.78
C SER A 49 -2.24 2.57 6.94
N TYR A 50 -1.37 1.59 6.70
CA TYR A 50 -1.03 0.54 7.64
C TYR A 50 0.45 0.25 7.60
N VAL A 51 1.02 -0.07 8.76
CA VAL A 51 2.32 -0.71 8.86
C VAL A 51 2.07 -2.17 9.17
N LEU A 52 2.51 -3.06 8.31
CA LEU A 52 2.38 -4.49 8.45
C LEU A 52 3.77 -5.07 8.65
N GLU A 53 3.96 -5.80 9.74
CA GLU A 53 5.20 -6.54 9.97
C GLU A 53 5.32 -7.70 8.97
N ALA A 54 6.55 -8.12 8.69
CA ALA A 54 6.81 -9.28 7.85
C ALA A 54 6.00 -10.50 8.30
N ASN A 55 5.42 -11.23 7.35
CA ASN A 55 4.53 -12.36 7.55
C ASN A 55 3.15 -12.02 8.15
N HIS A 56 2.80 -10.74 8.30
CA HIS A 56 1.44 -10.38 8.67
C HIS A 56 0.45 -10.88 7.61
N HIS A 57 -0.63 -11.51 8.07
CA HIS A 57 -1.66 -12.07 7.21
C HIS A 57 -3.02 -11.48 7.49
N VAL A 58 -3.62 -10.89 6.47
CA VAL A 58 -5.04 -10.51 6.46
C VAL A 58 -5.82 -11.65 5.84
N PRO A 59 -6.68 -12.34 6.63
CA PRO A 59 -7.46 -13.47 6.14
C PRO A 59 -8.37 -13.10 4.97
N GLN A 60 -8.84 -14.11 4.25
CA GLN A 60 -9.77 -13.95 3.14
C GLN A 60 -11.04 -13.21 3.59
N HIS A 61 -11.36 -12.16 2.87
CA HIS A 61 -12.49 -11.27 3.11
C HIS A 61 -12.95 -10.62 1.80
N SER A 62 -14.09 -9.95 1.85
CA SER A 62 -14.59 -9.09 0.77
C SER A 62 -15.34 -7.89 1.37
N HIS A 63 -15.50 -6.85 0.59
CA HIS A 63 -16.25 -5.65 0.97
C HIS A 63 -16.98 -5.04 -0.23
N SER A 64 -17.98 -4.21 0.04
CA SER A 64 -18.87 -3.63 -0.98
C SER A 64 -18.23 -2.49 -1.79
N PHE A 65 -17.07 -2.01 -1.40
CA PHE A 65 -16.33 -0.94 -2.07
C PHE A 65 -15.14 -1.49 -2.83
N MET A 66 -14.67 -0.73 -3.79
CA MET A 66 -13.46 -1.01 -4.56
C MET A 66 -12.23 -0.57 -3.76
N GLN A 67 -11.12 -1.28 -3.92
CA GLN A 67 -9.86 -0.90 -3.28
C GLN A 67 -8.74 -0.70 -4.30
N PHE A 68 -7.88 0.27 -3.99
CA PHE A 68 -6.58 0.41 -4.58
C PHE A 68 -5.53 0.24 -3.48
N HIS A 69 -4.75 -0.84 -3.56
CA HIS A 69 -3.64 -1.11 -2.65
C HIS A 69 -2.33 -0.67 -3.26
N PHE A 70 -1.55 0.08 -2.51
CA PHE A 70 -0.23 0.54 -2.90
C PHE A 70 0.75 0.37 -1.74
N ALA A 71 1.80 -0.44 -1.93
CA ALA A 71 2.90 -0.51 -0.99
C ALA A 71 3.93 0.58 -1.28
N ARG A 72 4.03 1.58 -0.39
CA ARG A 72 5.08 2.59 -0.47
C ARG A 72 6.46 1.99 -0.18
N LYS A 73 6.52 1.00 0.71
CA LYS A 73 7.69 0.21 1.06
C LYS A 73 7.29 -1.24 1.21
N GLY A 74 8.21 -2.13 0.90
CA GLY A 74 8.00 -3.56 1.03
C GLY A 74 7.23 -4.17 -0.14
N SER A 75 6.83 -5.42 0.03
CA SER A 75 6.14 -6.21 -0.97
C SER A 75 5.00 -7.02 -0.35
N MET A 76 3.93 -7.15 -1.11
CA MET A 76 2.73 -7.89 -0.69
C MET A 76 2.49 -9.07 -1.62
N ARG A 77 1.98 -10.14 -1.04
CA ARG A 77 1.28 -11.18 -1.77
C ARG A 77 -0.21 -10.95 -1.62
N ILE A 78 -0.95 -10.99 -2.72
CA ILE A 78 -2.40 -10.86 -2.72
C ILE A 78 -3.00 -12.06 -3.46
N ASP A 79 -3.80 -12.83 -2.76
CA ASP A 79 -4.58 -13.92 -3.34
C ASP A 79 -5.99 -13.40 -3.62
N VAL A 80 -6.38 -13.39 -4.88
CA VAL A 80 -7.64 -12.82 -5.34
C VAL A 80 -8.15 -13.58 -6.57
N ALA A 81 -9.45 -13.87 -6.60
CA ALA A 81 -10.11 -14.55 -7.72
C ALA A 81 -9.38 -15.83 -8.17
N GLY A 82 -8.82 -16.61 -7.23
CA GLY A 82 -8.09 -17.85 -7.49
C GLY A 82 -6.70 -17.66 -8.11
N LYS A 83 -6.22 -16.41 -8.20
CA LYS A 83 -4.86 -16.06 -8.63
C LYS A 83 -4.07 -15.51 -7.46
N CYS A 84 -2.77 -15.66 -7.51
CA CYS A 84 -1.86 -15.08 -6.53
C CYS A 84 -0.93 -14.09 -7.21
N TRP A 85 -0.83 -12.90 -6.63
CA TRP A 85 -0.08 -11.77 -7.16
C TRP A 85 0.99 -11.34 -6.18
N ILE A 86 2.21 -11.09 -6.66
CA ILE A 86 3.27 -10.46 -5.86
C ILE A 86 3.35 -9.00 -6.32
N ILE A 87 3.07 -8.10 -5.41
CA ILE A 87 3.04 -6.66 -5.65
C ILE A 87 4.20 -6.01 -4.87
N PRO A 88 5.32 -5.71 -5.52
CA PRO A 88 6.42 -4.99 -4.90
C PRO A 88 6.11 -3.49 -4.75
N ALA A 89 6.93 -2.77 -4.00
CA ALA A 89 6.90 -1.32 -3.97
C ALA A 89 6.95 -0.74 -5.39
N HIS A 90 6.34 0.44 -5.58
CA HIS A 90 6.15 1.12 -6.88
C HIS A 90 5.07 0.52 -7.79
N TYR A 91 4.35 -0.51 -7.34
CA TYR A 91 3.18 -1.02 -8.04
C TYR A 91 1.95 -0.95 -7.15
N GLY A 92 0.82 -0.70 -7.76
CA GLY A 92 -0.48 -0.75 -7.11
C GLY A 92 -1.38 -1.78 -7.75
N ILE A 93 -2.37 -2.26 -7.01
CA ILE A 93 -3.36 -3.20 -7.52
C ILE A 93 -4.76 -2.69 -7.23
N TRP A 94 -5.59 -2.72 -8.26
CA TRP A 94 -7.02 -2.54 -8.16
C TRP A 94 -7.71 -3.86 -7.82
N ILE A 95 -8.56 -3.84 -6.79
CA ILE A 95 -9.40 -4.96 -6.39
C ILE A 95 -10.85 -4.50 -6.50
N PRO A 96 -11.66 -5.11 -7.39
CA PRO A 96 -13.07 -4.75 -7.55
C PRO A 96 -13.87 -4.99 -6.27
N ASN A 97 -14.98 -4.27 -6.13
CA ASN A 97 -15.93 -4.50 -5.05
C ASN A 97 -16.46 -5.95 -5.05
N ASN A 98 -16.82 -6.46 -3.88
CA ASN A 98 -17.33 -7.82 -3.66
C ASN A 98 -16.38 -8.95 -4.14
N THR A 99 -15.10 -8.66 -4.30
CA THR A 99 -14.09 -9.64 -4.70
C THR A 99 -13.39 -10.19 -3.47
N GLU A 100 -13.49 -11.50 -3.26
CA GLU A 100 -12.78 -12.19 -2.17
C GLU A 100 -11.27 -12.13 -2.39
N HIS A 101 -10.54 -11.68 -1.37
CA HIS A 101 -9.10 -11.57 -1.40
C HIS A 101 -8.47 -11.73 -0.02
N ALA A 102 -7.19 -12.09 0.00
CA ALA A 102 -6.36 -12.17 1.19
C ALA A 102 -5.01 -11.49 0.92
N VAL A 103 -4.39 -10.91 1.95
CA VAL A 103 -3.14 -10.16 1.81
C VAL A 103 -2.10 -10.70 2.78
N TRP A 104 -0.87 -10.87 2.32
CA TRP A 104 0.30 -11.18 3.14
C TRP A 104 1.38 -10.14 2.93
N ALA A 105 1.94 -9.64 3.99
CA ALA A 105 3.17 -8.87 3.96
C ALA A 105 4.36 -9.83 3.82
N LEU A 106 5.13 -9.72 2.76
CA LEU A 106 6.29 -10.57 2.52
C LEU A 106 7.53 -10.10 3.28
N ASP A 107 7.57 -8.81 3.56
CA ASP A 107 8.53 -8.10 4.40
C ASP A 107 7.79 -7.01 5.20
N ASP A 108 8.47 -6.06 5.83
CA ASP A 108 7.83 -4.95 6.49
C ASP A 108 7.23 -4.00 5.46
N VAL A 109 5.91 -3.92 5.41
CA VAL A 109 5.15 -3.16 4.41
C VAL A 109 4.60 -1.87 5.00
N TYR A 110 4.82 -0.76 4.31
CA TYR A 110 4.03 0.44 4.50
C TYR A 110 2.98 0.52 3.39
N LEU A 111 1.73 0.21 3.75
CA LEU A 111 0.61 0.10 2.84
C LEU A 111 -0.25 1.37 2.88
N GLU A 112 -0.56 1.92 1.73
CA GLU A 112 -1.50 3.01 1.53
C GLU A 112 -2.66 2.51 0.67
N ASN A 113 -3.89 2.71 1.15
CA ASN A 113 -5.12 2.25 0.50
C ASN A 113 -6.03 3.42 0.14
N LEU A 114 -6.67 3.30 -1.00
CA LEU A 114 -7.85 4.07 -1.36
C LEU A 114 -9.04 3.11 -1.45
N ASP A 115 -10.03 3.34 -0.63
CA ASP A 115 -11.32 2.63 -0.68
C ASP A 115 -12.33 3.54 -1.37
N ILE A 116 -12.97 3.06 -2.42
CA ILE A 116 -13.81 3.88 -3.31
C ILE A 116 -15.22 3.31 -3.36
N LYS A 117 -16.24 4.14 -3.08
CA LYS A 117 -17.64 3.74 -3.16
C LYS A 117 -18.02 3.32 -4.57
N PRO A 118 -18.88 2.29 -4.71
CA PRO A 118 -19.51 1.99 -5.98
C PRO A 118 -20.24 3.22 -6.55
N GLY A 119 -20.07 3.46 -7.85
CA GLY A 119 -20.69 4.58 -8.54
C GLY A 119 -19.94 5.92 -8.45
N PHE A 120 -18.82 5.99 -7.72
CA PHE A 120 -17.97 7.19 -7.75
C PHE A 120 -17.19 7.29 -9.07
N LEU A 121 -16.73 6.16 -9.61
CA LEU A 121 -16.08 6.11 -10.92
C LEU A 121 -17.12 6.04 -12.02
N GLU A 122 -16.88 6.78 -13.12
CA GLU A 122 -17.74 6.71 -14.32
C GLU A 122 -17.70 5.32 -14.96
N GLU A 123 -16.53 4.69 -14.98
CA GLU A 123 -16.32 3.33 -15.46
C GLU A 123 -15.98 2.39 -14.30
N SER A 124 -16.72 1.28 -14.21
CA SER A 124 -16.46 0.26 -13.20
C SER A 124 -15.20 -0.54 -13.53
N ILE A 125 -14.34 -0.72 -12.54
CA ILE A 125 -13.23 -1.67 -12.62
C ILE A 125 -13.78 -3.05 -12.23
N ASN A 126 -13.87 -3.95 -13.20
CA ASN A 126 -14.50 -5.27 -13.02
C ASN A 126 -13.49 -6.40 -12.85
N GLU A 127 -12.21 -6.13 -13.07
CA GLU A 127 -11.12 -7.09 -12.96
C GLU A 127 -9.97 -6.52 -12.15
N CYS A 128 -9.25 -7.41 -11.43
CA CYS A 128 -8.03 -7.01 -10.77
C CYS A 128 -6.98 -6.65 -11.80
N LYS A 129 -6.35 -5.49 -11.64
CA LYS A 129 -5.26 -5.05 -12.51
C LYS A 129 -4.16 -4.39 -11.71
N VAL A 130 -2.92 -4.66 -12.11
CA VAL A 130 -1.73 -4.06 -11.53
C VAL A 130 -1.28 -2.91 -12.40
N VAL A 131 -0.89 -1.82 -11.76
CA VAL A 131 -0.43 -0.61 -12.44
C VAL A 131 0.93 -0.18 -11.88
N ALA A 132 1.75 0.42 -12.74
CA ALA A 132 3.02 1.02 -12.33
C ALA A 132 2.76 2.43 -11.78
N ILE A 133 3.24 2.70 -10.57
CA ILE A 133 3.04 3.98 -9.89
C ILE A 133 4.18 4.93 -10.28
N SER A 134 3.84 6.09 -10.86
CA SER A 134 4.80 7.16 -11.09
C SER A 134 5.22 7.82 -9.77
N ASP A 135 6.41 8.45 -9.73
CA ASP A 135 6.86 9.18 -8.54
C ASP A 135 5.87 10.27 -8.11
N PHE A 136 5.26 10.96 -9.08
CA PHE A 136 4.24 11.96 -8.79
C PHE A 136 3.00 11.34 -8.13
N ALA A 137 2.47 10.25 -8.70
CA ALA A 137 1.30 9.57 -8.14
C ALA A 137 1.60 9.04 -6.73
N ARG A 138 2.80 8.49 -6.51
CA ARG A 138 3.27 8.00 -5.22
C ARG A 138 3.24 9.09 -4.15
N GLU A 139 3.83 10.24 -4.44
CA GLU A 139 3.87 11.35 -3.48
C GLU A 139 2.48 11.98 -3.28
N PHE A 140 1.64 11.98 -4.32
CA PHE A 140 0.29 12.51 -4.19
C PHE A 140 -0.62 11.58 -3.36
N ILE A 141 -0.53 10.26 -3.54
CA ILE A 141 -1.21 9.27 -2.69
C ILE A 141 -0.79 9.49 -1.24
N HIS A 142 0.52 9.60 -0.98
CA HIS A 142 1.06 9.82 0.35
C HIS A 142 0.55 11.12 0.98
N TYR A 143 0.54 12.22 0.23
CA TYR A 143 -0.03 13.47 0.69
C TYR A 143 -1.51 13.31 1.05
N ALA A 144 -2.31 12.70 0.17
CA ALA A 144 -3.74 12.50 0.39
C ALA A 144 -4.01 11.65 1.64
N THR A 145 -3.30 10.54 1.79
CA THR A 145 -3.44 9.61 2.91
C THR A 145 -3.12 10.25 4.26
N ASN A 146 -2.16 11.18 4.29
CA ASN A 146 -1.72 11.81 5.53
C ASN A 146 -2.36 13.17 5.82
N SER A 147 -2.85 13.87 4.80
CA SER A 147 -3.27 15.28 4.92
C SER A 147 -4.76 15.49 4.69
N ILE A 148 -5.44 14.62 3.93
CA ILE A 148 -6.87 14.73 3.68
C ILE A 148 -7.60 14.01 4.82
N SER A 149 -8.47 14.75 5.51
CA SER A 149 -9.27 14.19 6.60
C SER A 149 -10.27 13.15 6.09
N GLY A 150 -10.72 12.25 6.98
CA GLY A 150 -11.77 11.27 6.66
C GLY A 150 -13.13 11.87 6.29
N HIS A 151 -13.29 13.20 6.41
CA HIS A 151 -14.48 13.94 6.02
C HIS A 151 -14.08 15.21 5.27
N TYR A 152 -14.45 15.28 3.99
CA TYR A 152 -14.24 16.45 3.14
C TYR A 152 -15.48 16.71 2.29
N ASP A 153 -15.73 17.96 1.95
CA ASP A 153 -16.74 18.32 0.97
C ASP A 153 -16.19 18.11 -0.46
N SER A 154 -16.95 17.45 -1.32
CA SER A 154 -16.55 17.19 -2.72
C SER A 154 -16.23 18.47 -3.50
N GLN A 155 -16.83 19.60 -3.13
CA GLN A 155 -16.60 20.90 -3.75
C GLN A 155 -15.46 21.69 -3.10
N SER A 156 -14.92 21.21 -1.98
CA SER A 156 -13.79 21.81 -1.29
C SER A 156 -12.49 21.65 -2.11
N LYS A 157 -11.42 22.25 -1.61
CA LYS A 157 -10.08 22.06 -2.21
C LYS A 157 -9.65 20.61 -2.08
N GLU A 158 -9.90 19.99 -0.94
CA GLU A 158 -9.59 18.60 -0.66
C GLU A 158 -10.37 17.67 -1.60
N GLY A 159 -11.67 17.87 -1.77
CA GLY A 159 -12.50 17.08 -2.68
C GLY A 159 -12.03 17.15 -4.14
N LYS A 160 -11.62 18.34 -4.60
CA LYS A 160 -11.02 18.50 -5.94
C LYS A 160 -9.68 17.78 -6.07
N LEU A 161 -8.84 17.82 -5.03
CA LEU A 161 -7.57 17.06 -5.02
C LEU A 161 -7.83 15.56 -5.08
N VAL A 162 -8.82 15.06 -4.35
CA VAL A 162 -9.21 13.64 -4.39
C VAL A 162 -9.66 13.25 -5.79
N SER A 163 -10.51 14.02 -6.45
CA SER A 163 -10.93 13.74 -7.82
C SER A 163 -9.74 13.67 -8.78
N VAL A 164 -8.85 14.65 -8.73
CA VAL A 164 -7.65 14.67 -9.58
C VAL A 164 -6.74 13.49 -9.28
N LEU A 165 -6.56 13.12 -8.02
CA LEU A 165 -5.75 11.94 -7.65
C LEU A 165 -6.32 10.66 -8.23
N VAL A 166 -7.64 10.44 -8.10
CA VAL A 166 -8.30 9.26 -8.66
C VAL A 166 -8.15 9.21 -10.17
N ASP A 167 -8.34 10.34 -10.88
CA ASP A 167 -8.15 10.42 -12.33
C ASP A 167 -6.72 10.04 -12.73
N ILE A 168 -5.71 10.51 -11.97
CA ILE A 168 -4.31 10.15 -12.22
C ILE A 168 -4.08 8.65 -12.03
N ILE A 169 -4.61 8.06 -10.94
CA ILE A 169 -4.41 6.63 -10.64
C ILE A 169 -5.10 5.76 -11.69
N LEU A 170 -6.26 6.17 -12.20
CA LEU A 170 -6.98 5.46 -13.26
C LEU A 170 -6.23 5.45 -14.60
N GLN A 171 -5.41 6.45 -14.85
CA GLN A 171 -4.59 6.59 -16.08
C GLN A 171 -3.21 5.94 -15.97
N LEU A 172 -2.85 5.37 -14.81
CA LEU A 172 -1.56 4.69 -14.65
C LEU A 172 -1.46 3.49 -15.60
N PRO A 173 -0.29 3.24 -16.18
CA PRO A 173 -0.11 2.16 -17.12
C PRO A 173 -0.28 0.80 -16.45
N GLU A 174 -1.17 -0.02 -17.00
CA GLU A 174 -1.32 -1.40 -16.60
C GLU A 174 -0.06 -2.18 -16.96
N VAL A 175 0.38 -3.04 -16.02
CA VAL A 175 1.54 -3.90 -16.21
C VAL A 175 1.04 -5.33 -16.43
N ALA A 176 1.29 -5.83 -17.64
CA ALA A 176 1.01 -7.24 -17.96
C ALA A 176 1.91 -8.22 -17.16
N PHE A 177 2.91 -7.68 -16.49
CA PHE A 177 3.92 -8.43 -15.77
C PHE A 177 3.48 -8.65 -14.32
N VAL A 178 2.76 -9.74 -14.12
CA VAL A 178 2.52 -10.29 -12.80
C VAL A 178 3.04 -11.72 -12.84
N LEU A 179 3.96 -12.03 -11.93
CA LEU A 179 4.35 -13.42 -11.70
C LEU A 179 3.20 -14.08 -10.92
N PRO A 180 2.35 -14.86 -11.56
CA PRO A 180 1.34 -15.59 -10.84
C PRO A 180 2.04 -16.57 -9.90
N TRP A 181 1.61 -16.59 -8.65
CA TRP A 181 2.11 -17.61 -7.72
C TRP A 181 1.77 -19.00 -8.26
N PRO A 182 2.73 -19.92 -8.31
CA PRO A 182 2.48 -21.22 -8.91
C PRO A 182 1.38 -21.99 -8.15
N GLN A 183 0.49 -22.59 -8.90
CA GLN A 183 -0.54 -23.50 -8.37
C GLN A 183 0.03 -24.91 -8.10
N ASP A 184 1.14 -25.25 -8.74
CA ASP A 184 1.84 -26.51 -8.56
C ASP A 184 2.55 -26.56 -7.20
N ALA A 185 2.37 -27.67 -6.46
CA ALA A 185 2.88 -27.82 -5.10
C ALA A 185 4.42 -27.76 -5.01
N GLU A 186 5.12 -28.34 -5.99
CA GLU A 186 6.58 -28.36 -6.02
C GLU A 186 7.14 -26.97 -6.34
N LEU A 187 6.56 -26.29 -7.32
CA LEU A 187 6.92 -24.92 -7.65
C LEU A 187 6.63 -23.96 -6.49
N THR A 188 5.48 -24.15 -5.80
CA THR A 188 5.15 -23.38 -4.59
C THR A 188 6.21 -23.55 -3.50
N LYS A 189 6.69 -24.78 -3.30
CA LYS A 189 7.77 -25.08 -2.34
C LYS A 189 9.07 -24.38 -2.72
N VAL A 190 9.44 -24.40 -3.99
CA VAL A 190 10.63 -23.70 -4.50
C VAL A 190 10.51 -22.20 -4.28
N CYS A 191 9.37 -21.59 -4.61
CA CYS A 191 9.13 -20.16 -4.39
C CYS A 191 9.22 -19.78 -2.92
N ARG A 192 8.66 -20.58 -2.02
CA ARG A 192 8.80 -20.38 -0.57
C ARG A 192 10.26 -20.44 -0.11
N THR A 193 11.00 -21.44 -0.59
CA THR A 193 12.43 -21.59 -0.25
C THR A 193 13.23 -20.35 -0.68
N ILE A 194 12.95 -19.81 -1.86
CA ILE A 194 13.61 -18.58 -2.36
C ILE A 194 13.24 -17.38 -1.48
N GLN A 195 11.99 -17.27 -1.04
CA GLN A 195 11.56 -16.19 -0.15
C GLN A 195 12.18 -16.27 1.25
N GLU A 196 12.26 -17.48 1.82
CA GLU A 196 12.80 -17.72 3.15
C GLU A 196 14.35 -17.62 3.18
N SER A 197 15.00 -17.83 2.04
CA SER A 197 16.44 -17.79 1.89
C SER A 197 16.83 -17.15 0.56
N PRO A 198 16.62 -15.84 0.38
CA PRO A 198 17.11 -15.14 -0.79
C PRO A 198 18.62 -15.31 -0.89
N ALA A 199 19.13 -15.55 -2.09
CA ALA A 199 20.55 -15.78 -2.33
C ALA A 199 21.36 -14.70 -1.62
N ARG A 200 22.23 -15.11 -0.69
CA ARG A 200 23.21 -14.22 -0.09
C ARG A 200 24.28 -13.95 -1.15
N GLU A 201 24.44 -12.68 -1.53
CA GLU A 201 25.64 -12.24 -2.25
C GLU A 201 26.90 -12.55 -1.45
#